data_86db6c8deb89bc439393db5e2e67c98f
#
_entry.id   86db6c8deb89bc439393db5e2e67c98f
#
_cell.length_a   1.000
_cell.length_b   1.000
_cell.length_c   1.000
_cell.angle_alpha   90.00
_cell.angle_beta   90.00
_cell.angle_gamma   90.00
#
_symmetry.space_group_name_H-M   'P 1'
#
loop_
_entity.id
_entity.type
_entity.pdbx_description
1 polymer ?
#
loop_
_entity_poly.entity_id
_entity_poly.type
_entity_poly.pdbx_seq_one_letter_code
_entity_poly.pdbx_strand_id
1 'polypeptide(L)'
;MNILLKTFSQLFISLTMQKILFFDMIFIAITEQLKGAFTVKKLELLQTYLKEQQLDAAFITTPDNVFYCSGFHSDPHERLLGVMVFQDAEPFLICPQMEVPDAVAAGWSFETVGHLDTQNAWDVVAAAVSKRDVTLRKIAIEKAHLTVERFEELIARYPQAKFERLDDQINAMRVIKSEQELQKMRKAAELADYAVQVGCDAIAEGKTEMDVLNEIEAAIKAKGYAMSFDTMVLAGEKSASPHGTPGDRKIKRGDMILFDLGVIYEGYCSDITRTVAFGEVNEAQREIYNTVRKANEDAIAIVKPGVRAMDLDKIARDVITEAGFGEYFPHRLGHGLGISVHEFPSINGTNELVLEEGMVFTIEPGIYKSDVTGVRIEDDVVVTKDGVEVLTKFTKELLVIEG
;
A
#
# COMPACT_ATOMS: atom_id res chain seq x y z
N MET A 1 -35.26 -51.05 0.83
CA MET A 1 -35.49 -49.62 0.53
C MET A 1 -34.44 -48.71 1.21
N ASN A 2 -34.09 -48.90 2.48
CA ASN A 2 -33.12 -48.07 3.23
C ASN A 2 -31.65 -48.18 2.78
N ILE A 3 -31.22 -49.30 2.24
CA ILE A 3 -29.82 -49.51 1.78
C ILE A 3 -29.60 -48.77 0.43
N LEU A 4 -30.55 -48.86 -0.49
CA LEU A 4 -30.48 -48.19 -1.79
C LEU A 4 -30.47 -46.67 -1.66
N LEU A 5 -31.21 -46.07 -0.72
CA LEU A 5 -31.26 -44.65 -0.46
C LEU A 5 -29.92 -44.12 0.14
N LYS A 6 -29.27 -44.90 1.01
CA LYS A 6 -27.93 -44.58 1.54
C LYS A 6 -26.85 -44.63 0.47
N THR A 7 -26.89 -45.58 -0.43
CA THR A 7 -25.90 -45.68 -1.52
C THR A 7 -26.09 -44.55 -2.55
N PHE A 8 -27.32 -44.19 -2.87
CA PHE A 8 -27.63 -43.04 -3.76
C PHE A 8 -27.19 -41.71 -3.14
N SER A 9 -27.41 -41.51 -1.84
CA SER A 9 -26.96 -40.32 -1.11
C SER A 9 -25.43 -40.18 -1.08
N GLN A 10 -24.72 -41.26 -0.84
CA GLN A 10 -23.24 -41.26 -0.86
C GLN A 10 -22.66 -41.03 -2.26
N LEU A 11 -23.30 -41.60 -3.31
CA LEU A 11 -22.90 -41.36 -4.71
C LEU A 11 -23.12 -39.90 -5.12
N PHE A 12 -24.24 -39.30 -4.70
CA PHE A 12 -24.59 -37.92 -5.00
C PHE A 12 -23.66 -36.92 -4.29
N ILE A 13 -23.30 -37.19 -3.02
CA ILE A 13 -22.33 -36.37 -2.25
C ILE A 13 -20.94 -36.50 -2.88
N SER A 14 -20.51 -37.69 -3.28
CA SER A 14 -19.23 -37.91 -3.94
C SER A 14 -19.11 -37.17 -5.28
N LEU A 15 -20.15 -37.24 -6.12
CA LEU A 15 -20.22 -36.53 -7.42
C LEU A 15 -20.26 -35.00 -7.25
N THR A 16 -20.92 -34.51 -6.21
CA THR A 16 -20.96 -33.08 -5.91
C THR A 16 -19.63 -32.58 -5.39
N MET A 17 -18.96 -33.33 -4.50
CA MET A 17 -17.61 -33.01 -4.02
C MET A 17 -16.57 -33.06 -5.15
N GLN A 18 -16.64 -34.05 -6.05
CA GLN A 18 -15.74 -34.09 -7.21
C GLN A 18 -15.95 -32.93 -8.19
N LYS A 19 -17.20 -32.48 -8.39
CA LYS A 19 -17.48 -31.29 -9.20
C LYS A 19 -16.95 -30.01 -8.54
N ILE A 20 -17.12 -29.85 -7.23
CA ILE A 20 -16.59 -28.70 -6.48
C ILE A 20 -15.07 -28.67 -6.59
N LEU A 21 -14.38 -29.78 -6.30
CA LEU A 21 -12.93 -29.90 -6.43
C LEU A 21 -12.43 -29.61 -7.87
N PHE A 22 -13.17 -30.05 -8.88
CA PHE A 22 -12.82 -29.80 -10.29
C PHE A 22 -13.01 -28.32 -10.66
N PHE A 23 -14.07 -27.66 -10.19
CA PHE A 23 -14.27 -26.22 -10.38
C PHE A 23 -13.21 -25.41 -9.62
N ASP A 24 -12.86 -25.80 -8.41
CA ASP A 24 -11.82 -25.15 -7.63
C ASP A 24 -10.44 -25.30 -8.31
N MET A 25 -10.11 -26.47 -8.84
CA MET A 25 -8.86 -26.69 -9.60
C MET A 25 -8.80 -25.84 -10.88
N ILE A 26 -9.92 -25.74 -11.63
CA ILE A 26 -10.00 -24.89 -12.82
C ILE A 26 -9.89 -23.42 -12.43
N PHE A 27 -10.55 -23.00 -11.38
CA PHE A 27 -10.51 -21.62 -10.89
C PHE A 27 -9.09 -21.24 -10.43
N ILE A 28 -8.40 -22.13 -9.70
CA ILE A 28 -7.00 -21.96 -9.29
C ILE A 28 -6.09 -21.86 -10.53
N ALA A 29 -6.22 -22.79 -11.49
CA ALA A 29 -5.39 -22.78 -12.70
C ALA A 29 -5.59 -21.52 -13.55
N ILE A 30 -6.84 -21.03 -13.70
CA ILE A 30 -7.13 -19.77 -14.39
C ILE A 30 -6.54 -18.59 -13.63
N THR A 31 -6.65 -18.57 -12.31
CA THR A 31 -6.11 -17.50 -11.47
C THR A 31 -4.59 -17.44 -11.55
N GLU A 32 -3.89 -18.59 -11.52
CA GLU A 32 -2.44 -18.67 -11.69
C GLU A 32 -2.01 -18.23 -13.11
N GLN A 33 -2.73 -18.64 -14.13
CA GLN A 33 -2.45 -18.23 -15.51
C GLN A 33 -2.65 -16.71 -15.69
N LEU A 34 -3.65 -16.11 -15.05
CA LEU A 34 -3.88 -14.66 -15.07
C LEU A 34 -2.79 -13.91 -14.30
N LYS A 35 -2.35 -14.42 -13.15
CA LYS A 35 -1.22 -13.84 -12.39
C LYS A 35 0.07 -13.85 -13.22
N GLY A 36 0.41 -14.96 -13.85
CA GLY A 36 1.58 -15.07 -14.71
C GLY A 36 1.53 -14.11 -15.91
N ALA A 37 0.38 -13.97 -16.55
CA ALA A 37 0.21 -13.05 -17.68
C ALA A 37 0.41 -11.58 -17.28
N PHE A 38 -0.01 -11.20 -16.06
CA PHE A 38 0.15 -9.85 -15.54
C PHE A 38 1.62 -9.52 -15.24
N THR A 39 2.35 -10.45 -14.64
CA THR A 39 3.80 -10.35 -14.40
C THR A 39 4.57 -10.17 -15.72
N VAL A 40 4.28 -10.98 -16.73
CA VAL A 40 4.90 -10.90 -18.05
C VAL A 40 4.70 -9.53 -18.67
N LYS A 41 3.50 -8.96 -18.63
CA LYS A 41 3.22 -7.63 -19.17
C LYS A 41 4.04 -6.52 -18.51
N LYS A 42 4.24 -6.56 -17.18
CA LYS A 42 5.07 -5.58 -16.47
C LYS A 42 6.54 -5.68 -16.87
N LEU A 43 7.04 -6.89 -17.05
CA LEU A 43 8.42 -7.13 -17.53
C LEU A 43 8.60 -6.68 -18.99
N GLU A 44 7.62 -6.90 -19.86
CA GLU A 44 7.63 -6.40 -21.24
C GLU A 44 7.66 -4.85 -21.30
N LEU A 45 6.93 -4.17 -20.41
CA LEU A 45 7.01 -2.71 -20.29
C LEU A 45 8.41 -2.25 -19.90
N LEU A 46 9.05 -2.93 -18.93
CA LEU A 46 10.44 -2.64 -18.55
C LEU A 46 11.41 -2.91 -19.69
N GLN A 47 11.27 -4.02 -20.41
CA GLN A 47 12.11 -4.33 -21.56
C GLN A 47 11.97 -3.28 -22.67
N THR A 48 10.75 -2.79 -22.90
CA THR A 48 10.50 -1.70 -23.85
C THR A 48 11.21 -0.43 -23.42
N TYR A 49 11.09 -0.04 -22.15
CA TYR A 49 11.82 1.09 -21.59
C TYR A 49 13.33 0.94 -21.72
N LEU A 50 13.89 -0.25 -21.43
CA LEU A 50 15.32 -0.51 -21.59
C LEU A 50 15.80 -0.29 -23.04
N LYS A 51 15.00 -0.73 -24.03
CA LYS A 51 15.28 -0.51 -25.44
C LYS A 51 15.25 0.96 -25.82
N GLU A 52 14.22 1.69 -25.42
CA GLU A 52 14.06 3.11 -25.70
C GLU A 52 15.17 3.96 -25.11
N GLN A 53 15.61 3.63 -23.87
CA GLN A 53 16.68 4.34 -23.17
C GLN A 53 18.08 3.81 -23.48
N GLN A 54 18.21 2.79 -24.31
CA GLN A 54 19.48 2.12 -24.64
C GLN A 54 20.22 1.65 -23.37
N LEU A 55 19.48 0.99 -22.49
CA LEU A 55 19.96 0.38 -21.26
C LEU A 55 20.07 -1.13 -21.45
N ASP A 56 21.12 -1.76 -20.97
CA ASP A 56 21.34 -3.20 -21.17
C ASP A 56 20.51 -4.04 -20.20
N ALA A 57 20.31 -3.53 -18.98
CA ALA A 57 19.53 -4.21 -17.95
C ALA A 57 18.95 -3.22 -16.92
N ALA A 58 17.96 -3.69 -16.17
CA ALA A 58 17.47 -3.09 -14.93
C ALA A 58 17.65 -4.08 -13.78
N PHE A 59 18.11 -3.62 -12.62
CA PHE A 59 18.15 -4.41 -11.39
C PHE A 59 17.27 -3.78 -10.33
N ILE A 60 16.18 -4.47 -10.02
CA ILE A 60 15.13 -4.08 -9.09
C ILE A 60 15.40 -4.79 -7.78
N THR A 61 15.51 -4.07 -6.66
CA THR A 61 15.90 -4.62 -5.35
C THR A 61 15.00 -4.17 -4.19
N THR A 62 14.15 -3.16 -4.40
CA THR A 62 13.13 -2.80 -3.41
C THR A 62 12.11 -3.92 -3.30
N PRO A 63 11.84 -4.51 -2.09
CA PRO A 63 10.92 -5.63 -1.93
C PRO A 63 9.56 -5.39 -2.59
N ASP A 64 8.95 -4.21 -2.40
CA ASP A 64 7.67 -3.84 -3.03
C ASP A 64 7.74 -3.87 -4.56
N ASN A 65 8.86 -3.41 -5.16
CA ASN A 65 9.03 -3.41 -6.60
C ASN A 65 9.38 -4.80 -7.14
N VAL A 66 10.05 -5.63 -6.35
CA VAL A 66 10.22 -7.06 -6.65
C VAL A 66 8.85 -7.75 -6.64
N PHE A 67 8.03 -7.52 -5.62
CA PHE A 67 6.65 -8.01 -5.58
C PHE A 67 5.84 -7.52 -6.79
N TYR A 68 5.90 -6.22 -7.11
CA TYR A 68 5.21 -5.64 -8.26
C TYR A 68 5.58 -6.36 -9.57
N CYS A 69 6.88 -6.66 -9.78
CA CYS A 69 7.38 -7.25 -11.01
C CYS A 69 7.27 -8.78 -11.07
N SER A 70 7.21 -9.46 -9.93
CA SER A 70 7.29 -10.93 -9.86
C SER A 70 6.04 -11.61 -9.30
N GLY A 71 5.22 -10.87 -8.53
CA GLY A 71 4.17 -11.45 -7.70
C GLY A 71 4.68 -12.11 -6.41
N PHE A 72 5.99 -12.19 -6.21
CA PHE A 72 6.62 -12.80 -5.05
C PHE A 72 6.84 -11.75 -3.95
N HIS A 73 6.12 -11.88 -2.85
CA HIS A 73 6.26 -11.04 -1.66
C HIS A 73 7.21 -11.69 -0.66
N SER A 74 8.27 -10.99 -0.28
CA SER A 74 9.23 -11.42 0.72
C SER A 74 9.78 -10.23 1.48
N ASP A 75 10.05 -10.42 2.77
CA ASP A 75 10.91 -9.57 3.57
C ASP A 75 12.25 -10.33 3.78
N PRO A 76 13.26 -10.09 2.93
CA PRO A 76 14.52 -10.83 2.97
C PRO A 76 15.42 -10.39 4.13
N HIS A 77 15.01 -9.40 4.93
CA HIS A 77 15.83 -8.71 5.92
C HIS A 77 17.11 -8.11 5.27
N GLU A 78 18.30 -8.50 5.74
CA GLU A 78 19.58 -8.04 5.18
C GLU A 78 19.98 -8.74 3.88
N ARG A 79 19.32 -9.87 3.51
CA ARG A 79 19.68 -10.69 2.35
C ARG A 79 19.33 -10.02 1.04
N LEU A 80 20.00 -10.42 -0.02
CA LEU A 80 19.72 -9.90 -1.35
C LEU A 80 18.45 -10.54 -1.93
N LEU A 81 17.49 -9.69 -2.25
CA LEU A 81 16.32 -9.98 -3.05
C LEU A 81 16.36 -9.07 -4.28
N GLY A 82 16.03 -9.59 -5.47
CA GLY A 82 15.96 -8.73 -6.65
C GLY A 82 15.44 -9.43 -7.90
N VAL A 83 15.06 -8.61 -8.87
CA VAL A 83 14.73 -9.04 -10.25
C VAL A 83 15.67 -8.34 -11.21
N MET A 84 16.40 -9.12 -11.98
CA MET A 84 17.21 -8.62 -13.08
C MET A 84 16.44 -8.78 -14.38
N VAL A 85 16.19 -7.67 -15.05
CA VAL A 85 15.52 -7.62 -16.37
C VAL A 85 16.52 -7.15 -17.41
N PHE A 86 16.58 -7.83 -18.53
CA PHE A 86 17.49 -7.51 -19.64
C PHE A 86 16.71 -6.97 -20.83
N GLN A 87 17.38 -6.20 -21.66
CA GLN A 87 16.79 -5.67 -22.89
C GLN A 87 16.28 -6.79 -23.83
N ASP A 88 17.07 -7.84 -24.03
CA ASP A 88 16.79 -8.90 -25.03
C ASP A 88 17.01 -10.33 -24.48
N ALA A 89 17.32 -10.51 -23.18
CA ALA A 89 17.47 -11.83 -22.56
C ALA A 89 16.36 -12.07 -21.52
N GLU A 90 16.18 -13.33 -21.12
CA GLU A 90 15.22 -13.70 -20.09
C GLU A 90 15.62 -13.12 -18.73
N PRO A 91 14.66 -12.55 -17.99
CA PRO A 91 14.89 -12.07 -16.64
C PRO A 91 15.19 -13.22 -15.67
N PHE A 92 15.71 -12.90 -14.50
CA PHE A 92 15.77 -13.82 -13.36
C PHE A 92 15.44 -13.11 -12.06
N LEU A 93 14.94 -13.89 -11.11
CA LEU A 93 14.73 -13.46 -9.72
C LEU A 93 15.86 -14.06 -8.88
N ILE A 94 16.50 -13.23 -8.03
CA ILE A 94 17.43 -13.68 -6.99
C ILE A 94 16.80 -13.51 -5.62
N CYS A 95 16.88 -14.56 -4.78
CA CYS A 95 16.38 -14.56 -3.42
C CYS A 95 17.22 -15.52 -2.53
N PRO A 96 17.04 -15.49 -1.20
CA PRO A 96 17.58 -16.55 -0.33
C PRO A 96 17.18 -17.95 -0.82
N GLN A 97 18.11 -18.91 -0.78
CA GLN A 97 17.87 -20.27 -1.29
C GLN A 97 16.62 -20.93 -0.69
N MET A 98 16.31 -20.61 0.57
CA MET A 98 15.15 -21.17 1.26
C MET A 98 13.81 -20.68 0.71
N GLU A 99 13.79 -19.52 0.04
CA GLU A 99 12.59 -18.89 -0.52
C GLU A 99 12.34 -19.23 -2.00
N VAL A 100 13.26 -19.96 -2.64
CA VAL A 100 13.11 -20.36 -4.06
C VAL A 100 11.78 -21.10 -4.33
N PRO A 101 11.34 -22.06 -3.48
CA PRO A 101 10.04 -22.72 -3.68
C PRO A 101 8.86 -21.75 -3.60
N ASP A 102 8.93 -20.75 -2.72
CA ASP A 102 7.86 -19.77 -2.51
C ASP A 102 7.75 -18.79 -3.70
N ALA A 103 8.89 -18.38 -4.27
CA ALA A 103 8.93 -17.56 -5.48
C ALA A 103 8.27 -18.29 -6.67
N VAL A 104 8.55 -19.58 -6.83
CA VAL A 104 7.89 -20.42 -7.86
C VAL A 104 6.40 -20.56 -7.59
N ALA A 105 6.01 -20.81 -6.33
CA ALA A 105 4.61 -20.91 -5.94
C ALA A 105 3.83 -19.60 -6.10
N ALA A 106 4.50 -18.45 -6.02
CA ALA A 106 3.92 -17.13 -6.28
C ALA A 106 3.63 -16.87 -7.77
N GLY A 107 4.06 -17.76 -8.68
CA GLY A 107 3.80 -17.69 -10.12
C GLY A 107 4.96 -17.11 -10.94
N TRP A 108 6.16 -16.95 -10.36
CA TRP A 108 7.34 -16.57 -11.13
C TRP A 108 7.75 -17.70 -12.08
N SER A 109 7.68 -17.45 -13.37
CA SER A 109 7.86 -18.45 -14.43
C SER A 109 9.24 -18.48 -15.09
N PHE A 110 10.14 -17.57 -14.71
CA PHE A 110 11.51 -17.50 -15.20
C PHE A 110 12.51 -18.13 -14.23
N GLU A 111 13.83 -18.06 -14.53
CA GLU A 111 14.85 -18.60 -13.64
C GLU A 111 14.77 -17.94 -12.25
N THR A 112 14.71 -18.77 -11.20
CA THR A 112 14.89 -18.33 -9.81
C THR A 112 16.28 -18.77 -9.36
N VAL A 113 17.08 -17.82 -8.92
CA VAL A 113 18.47 -18.00 -8.50
C VAL A 113 18.53 -17.88 -6.97
N GLY A 114 18.78 -18.98 -6.28
CA GLY A 114 18.92 -19.00 -4.83
C GLY A 114 20.36 -18.74 -4.40
N HIS A 115 20.56 -18.01 -3.29
CA HIS A 115 21.85 -17.84 -2.63
C HIS A 115 21.80 -18.32 -1.18
N LEU A 116 22.89 -18.93 -0.71
CA LEU A 116 23.05 -19.34 0.70
C LEU A 116 23.68 -18.20 1.51
N ASP A 117 23.44 -18.19 2.83
CA ASP A 117 24.05 -17.21 3.75
C ASP A 117 25.59 -17.29 3.80
N THR A 118 26.16 -18.40 3.35
CA THR A 118 27.61 -18.60 3.27
C THR A 118 28.23 -18.17 1.92
N GLN A 119 27.42 -17.70 0.98
CA GLN A 119 27.85 -17.25 -0.34
C GLN A 119 27.78 -15.73 -0.44
N ASN A 120 28.66 -15.14 -1.24
CA ASN A 120 28.45 -13.77 -1.66
C ASN A 120 27.32 -13.75 -2.73
N ALA A 121 26.18 -13.19 -2.39
CA ALA A 121 25.01 -13.14 -3.27
C ALA A 121 25.29 -12.41 -4.60
N TRP A 122 26.22 -11.45 -4.61
CA TRP A 122 26.61 -10.69 -5.78
C TRP A 122 27.44 -11.52 -6.78
N ASP A 123 28.23 -12.49 -6.31
CA ASP A 123 28.88 -13.47 -7.16
C ASP A 123 27.85 -14.40 -7.80
N VAL A 124 26.80 -14.74 -7.07
CA VAL A 124 25.68 -15.54 -7.60
C VAL A 124 24.93 -14.75 -8.69
N VAL A 125 24.68 -13.45 -8.50
CA VAL A 125 24.13 -12.56 -9.53
C VAL A 125 25.05 -12.52 -10.76
N ALA A 126 26.35 -12.31 -10.58
CA ALA A 126 27.29 -12.23 -11.69
C ALA A 126 27.35 -13.55 -12.48
N ALA A 127 27.31 -14.70 -11.80
CA ALA A 127 27.23 -16.02 -12.42
C ALA A 127 25.93 -16.22 -13.21
N ALA A 128 24.79 -15.76 -12.71
CA ALA A 128 23.51 -15.80 -13.41
C ALA A 128 23.51 -14.90 -14.66
N VAL A 129 24.09 -13.71 -14.58
CA VAL A 129 24.27 -12.80 -15.73
C VAL A 129 25.17 -13.43 -16.79
N SER A 130 26.27 -14.08 -16.40
CA SER A 130 27.23 -14.68 -17.34
C SER A 130 26.68 -15.87 -18.15
N LYS A 131 25.58 -16.49 -17.72
CA LYS A 131 24.86 -17.51 -18.50
C LYS A 131 24.11 -16.93 -19.70
N ARG A 132 23.87 -15.61 -19.67
CA ARG A 132 23.18 -14.87 -20.71
C ARG A 132 24.23 -14.14 -21.54
N ASP A 133 24.20 -14.30 -22.83
CA ASP A 133 25.18 -13.65 -23.74
C ASP A 133 24.92 -12.14 -23.82
N VAL A 134 25.10 -11.45 -22.67
CA VAL A 134 24.84 -10.02 -22.50
C VAL A 134 26.08 -9.29 -22.00
N THR A 135 26.32 -8.09 -22.51
CA THR A 135 27.37 -7.19 -22.02
C THR A 135 26.72 -6.01 -21.30
N LEU A 136 26.93 -5.89 -20.00
CA LEU A 136 26.36 -4.82 -19.19
C LEU A 136 27.26 -3.58 -19.19
N ARG A 137 26.88 -2.57 -19.97
CA ARG A 137 27.54 -1.23 -20.05
C ARG A 137 26.71 -0.14 -19.40
N LYS A 138 25.38 -0.32 -19.38
CA LYS A 138 24.44 0.61 -18.75
C LYS A 138 23.40 -0.20 -18.00
N ILE A 139 23.34 -0.03 -16.70
CA ILE A 139 22.42 -0.74 -15.79
C ILE A 139 21.53 0.29 -15.10
N ALA A 140 20.22 0.15 -15.22
CA ALA A 140 19.28 0.92 -14.44
C ALA A 140 19.12 0.30 -13.04
N ILE A 141 19.18 1.12 -12.00
CA ILE A 141 19.08 0.70 -10.60
C ILE A 141 18.17 1.65 -9.80
N GLU A 142 17.61 1.14 -8.73
CA GLU A 142 16.81 1.94 -7.78
C GLU A 142 17.74 2.72 -6.85
N LYS A 143 18.11 3.94 -7.26
CA LYS A 143 19.07 4.78 -6.52
C LYS A 143 18.53 5.25 -5.17
N ALA A 144 17.21 5.30 -5.00
CA ALA A 144 16.59 5.69 -3.74
C ALA A 144 16.62 4.57 -2.68
N HIS A 145 16.80 3.32 -3.10
CA HIS A 145 16.76 2.14 -2.22
C HIS A 145 18.15 1.49 -2.03
N LEU A 146 18.95 1.44 -3.09
CA LEU A 146 20.19 0.70 -3.07
C LEU A 146 21.18 1.34 -2.09
N THR A 147 21.64 0.57 -1.08
CA THR A 147 22.65 1.05 -0.12
C THR A 147 24.01 1.25 -0.80
N VAL A 148 24.87 2.08 -0.19
CA VAL A 148 26.22 2.30 -0.70
C VAL A 148 26.99 1.00 -0.83
N GLU A 149 26.95 0.13 0.19
CA GLU A 149 27.60 -1.19 0.19
C GLU A 149 27.14 -2.05 -1.00
N ARG A 150 25.82 -2.14 -1.22
CA ARG A 150 25.26 -2.89 -2.37
C ARG A 150 25.67 -2.28 -3.71
N PHE A 151 25.82 -0.97 -3.77
CA PHE A 151 26.29 -0.27 -4.96
C PHE A 151 27.76 -0.53 -5.24
N GLU A 152 28.61 -0.56 -4.20
CA GLU A 152 30.05 -0.90 -4.31
C GLU A 152 30.22 -2.34 -4.81
N GLU A 153 29.39 -3.28 -4.36
CA GLU A 153 29.36 -4.64 -4.86
C GLU A 153 29.03 -4.72 -6.40
N LEU A 154 28.09 -3.90 -6.86
CA LEU A 154 27.80 -3.80 -8.30
C LEU A 154 28.98 -3.22 -9.08
N ILE A 155 29.61 -2.14 -8.61
CA ILE A 155 30.77 -1.53 -9.27
C ILE A 155 31.94 -2.52 -9.34
N ALA A 156 32.17 -3.28 -8.28
CA ALA A 156 33.26 -4.28 -8.26
C ALA A 156 33.10 -5.34 -9.34
N ARG A 157 31.88 -5.74 -9.69
CA ARG A 157 31.60 -6.77 -10.71
C ARG A 157 31.41 -6.20 -12.11
N TYR A 158 30.95 -4.95 -12.20
CA TYR A 158 30.69 -4.28 -13.48
C TYR A 158 31.42 -2.92 -13.53
N PRO A 159 32.79 -2.89 -13.44
CA PRO A 159 33.56 -1.65 -13.30
C PRO A 159 33.48 -0.74 -14.54
N GLN A 160 33.04 -1.25 -15.67
CA GLN A 160 32.86 -0.47 -16.91
C GLN A 160 31.40 -0.03 -17.12
N ALA A 161 30.48 -0.46 -16.26
CA ALA A 161 29.08 -0.09 -16.39
C ALA A 161 28.81 1.32 -15.87
N LYS A 162 27.88 2.00 -16.52
CA LYS A 162 27.24 3.22 -16.03
C LYS A 162 25.93 2.83 -15.35
N PHE A 163 25.64 3.46 -14.21
CA PHE A 163 24.45 3.19 -13.46
C PHE A 163 23.46 4.35 -13.58
N GLU A 164 22.33 4.07 -14.21
CA GLU A 164 21.25 5.02 -14.45
C GLU A 164 20.13 4.87 -13.42
N ARG A 165 19.28 5.88 -13.30
CA ARG A 165 18.15 5.88 -12.35
C ARG A 165 16.96 5.11 -12.92
N LEU A 166 16.42 4.15 -12.15
CA LEU A 166 15.23 3.37 -12.48
C LEU A 166 13.97 3.86 -11.76
N ASP A 167 14.15 4.55 -10.62
CA ASP A 167 13.07 4.90 -9.69
C ASP A 167 11.88 5.58 -10.39
N ASP A 168 12.13 6.54 -11.27
CA ASP A 168 11.08 7.31 -11.95
C ASP A 168 10.24 6.43 -12.89
N GLN A 169 10.89 5.45 -13.56
CA GLN A 169 10.18 4.51 -14.42
C GLN A 169 9.30 3.55 -13.62
N ILE A 170 9.80 3.02 -12.51
CA ILE A 170 9.00 2.15 -11.63
C ILE A 170 7.82 2.94 -11.05
N ASN A 171 8.04 4.16 -10.61
CA ASN A 171 6.97 5.04 -10.14
C ASN A 171 5.91 5.27 -11.21
N ALA A 172 6.31 5.55 -12.46
CA ALA A 172 5.40 5.74 -13.58
C ALA A 172 4.58 4.46 -13.90
N MET A 173 5.17 3.27 -13.71
CA MET A 173 4.47 2.01 -13.91
C MET A 173 3.48 1.70 -12.77
N ARG A 174 3.78 2.10 -11.52
CA ARG A 174 2.97 1.82 -10.33
C ARG A 174 1.85 2.85 -10.11
N VAL A 175 2.01 4.08 -10.63
CA VAL A 175 1.09 5.18 -10.34
C VAL A 175 -0.32 4.93 -10.88
N ILE A 176 -0.43 4.30 -12.06
CA ILE A 176 -1.72 3.93 -12.68
C ILE A 176 -2.05 2.49 -12.30
N LYS A 177 -3.09 2.31 -11.51
CA LYS A 177 -3.54 0.99 -11.05
C LYS A 177 -4.44 0.34 -12.09
N SER A 178 -4.19 -0.93 -12.37
CA SER A 178 -5.10 -1.77 -13.14
C SER A 178 -6.37 -2.05 -12.32
N GLU A 179 -7.46 -2.47 -13.00
CA GLU A 179 -8.70 -2.82 -12.30
C GLU A 179 -8.52 -3.97 -11.28
N GLN A 180 -7.60 -4.91 -11.56
CA GLN A 180 -7.29 -5.98 -10.59
C GLN A 180 -6.62 -5.44 -9.33
N GLU A 181 -5.73 -4.46 -9.46
CA GLU A 181 -5.09 -3.77 -8.33
C GLU A 181 -6.14 -2.95 -7.56
N LEU A 182 -7.02 -2.23 -8.26
CA LEU A 182 -8.09 -1.46 -7.64
C LEU A 182 -9.09 -2.34 -6.85
N GLN A 183 -9.41 -3.54 -7.32
CA GLN A 183 -10.26 -4.48 -6.58
C GLN A 183 -9.62 -4.89 -5.24
N LYS A 184 -8.31 -5.09 -5.21
CA LYS A 184 -7.59 -5.39 -3.97
C LYS A 184 -7.59 -4.20 -3.01
N MET A 185 -7.38 -2.99 -3.53
CA MET A 185 -7.39 -1.76 -2.74
C MET A 185 -8.78 -1.45 -2.17
N ARG A 186 -9.87 -1.68 -2.96
CA ARG A 186 -11.24 -1.58 -2.44
C ARG A 186 -11.48 -2.54 -1.27
N LYS A 187 -10.93 -3.77 -1.37
CA LYS A 187 -11.07 -4.74 -0.27
C LYS A 187 -10.24 -4.37 0.95
N ALA A 188 -9.03 -3.84 0.75
CA ALA A 188 -8.21 -3.30 1.83
C ALA A 188 -8.93 -2.14 2.55
N ALA A 189 -9.52 -1.20 1.81
CA ALA A 189 -10.31 -0.09 2.33
C ALA A 189 -11.56 -0.55 3.11
N GLU A 190 -12.29 -1.55 2.62
CA GLU A 190 -13.41 -2.17 3.36
C GLU A 190 -12.98 -2.76 4.71
N LEU A 191 -11.79 -3.37 4.75
CA LEU A 191 -11.24 -3.91 5.98
C LEU A 191 -10.78 -2.80 6.94
N ALA A 192 -10.27 -1.68 6.42
CA ALA A 192 -9.92 -0.51 7.23
C ALA A 192 -11.17 0.18 7.81
N ASP A 193 -12.25 0.33 7.03
CA ASP A 193 -13.55 0.80 7.55
C ASP A 193 -14.05 -0.07 8.71
N TYR A 194 -13.93 -1.40 8.57
CA TYR A 194 -14.26 -2.34 9.65
C TYR A 194 -13.35 -2.13 10.87
N ALA A 195 -12.05 -1.90 10.69
CA ALA A 195 -11.10 -1.66 11.77
C ALA A 195 -11.44 -0.38 12.56
N VAL A 196 -11.81 0.71 11.86
CA VAL A 196 -12.30 1.95 12.50
C VAL A 196 -13.56 1.70 13.30
N GLN A 197 -14.52 0.90 12.78
CA GLN A 197 -15.73 0.54 13.52
C GLN A 197 -15.40 -0.21 14.81
N VAL A 198 -14.48 -1.19 14.76
CA VAL A 198 -14.01 -1.89 15.98
C VAL A 198 -13.41 -0.92 16.98
N GLY A 199 -12.59 0.04 16.49
CA GLY A 199 -12.03 1.09 17.35
C GLY A 199 -13.10 1.94 18.04
N CYS A 200 -14.14 2.35 17.30
CA CYS A 200 -15.27 3.09 17.86
C CYS A 200 -16.03 2.27 18.93
N ASP A 201 -16.29 1.00 18.64
CA ASP A 201 -17.00 0.10 19.57
C ASP A 201 -16.17 -0.21 20.84
N ALA A 202 -14.85 -0.12 20.73
CA ALA A 202 -13.93 -0.35 21.83
C ALA A 202 -13.78 0.84 22.78
N ILE A 203 -14.19 2.06 22.40
CA ILE A 203 -14.06 3.25 23.24
C ILE A 203 -14.93 3.11 24.50
N ALA A 204 -14.29 3.27 25.66
CA ALA A 204 -14.97 3.34 26.96
C ALA A 204 -14.15 4.18 27.94
N GLU A 205 -14.83 4.76 28.94
CA GLU A 205 -14.16 5.55 29.98
C GLU A 205 -13.12 4.72 30.74
N GLY A 206 -11.91 5.24 30.83
CA GLY A 206 -10.80 4.62 31.54
C GLY A 206 -10.02 3.55 30.78
N LYS A 207 -10.47 3.11 29.59
CA LYS A 207 -9.61 2.37 28.65
C LYS A 207 -8.44 3.25 28.19
N THR A 208 -7.32 2.63 27.93
CA THR A 208 -6.15 3.31 27.37
C THR A 208 -6.20 3.34 25.84
N GLU A 209 -5.41 4.23 25.22
CA GLU A 209 -5.18 4.22 23.77
C GLU A 209 -4.70 2.83 23.29
N MET A 210 -3.80 2.19 24.08
CA MET A 210 -3.30 0.84 23.79
C MET A 210 -4.38 -0.24 23.91
N ASP A 211 -5.33 -0.12 24.84
CA ASP A 211 -6.43 -1.10 24.94
C ASP A 211 -7.26 -1.10 23.65
N VAL A 212 -7.61 0.09 23.15
CA VAL A 212 -8.39 0.25 21.92
C VAL A 212 -7.60 -0.22 20.70
N LEU A 213 -6.32 0.16 20.60
CA LEU A 213 -5.42 -0.30 19.54
C LEU A 213 -5.36 -1.84 19.49
N ASN A 214 -5.15 -2.49 20.61
CA ASN A 214 -5.05 -3.95 20.70
C ASN A 214 -6.34 -4.64 20.23
N GLU A 215 -7.52 -4.08 20.50
CA GLU A 215 -8.79 -4.63 20.02
C GLU A 215 -8.92 -4.50 18.49
N ILE A 216 -8.50 -3.37 17.92
CA ILE A 216 -8.47 -3.16 16.46
C ILE A 216 -7.57 -4.21 15.79
N GLU A 217 -6.31 -4.29 16.21
CA GLU A 217 -5.34 -5.19 15.60
C GLU A 217 -5.71 -6.67 15.78
N ALA A 218 -6.24 -7.03 16.97
CA ALA A 218 -6.74 -8.39 17.23
C ALA A 218 -7.89 -8.75 16.27
N ALA A 219 -8.81 -7.82 16.00
CA ALA A 219 -9.94 -8.06 15.11
C ALA A 219 -9.50 -8.27 13.65
N ILE A 220 -8.53 -7.48 13.16
CA ILE A 220 -7.97 -7.64 11.81
C ILE A 220 -7.17 -8.95 11.71
N LYS A 221 -6.34 -9.25 12.71
CA LYS A 221 -5.57 -10.50 12.77
C LYS A 221 -6.47 -11.74 12.83
N ALA A 222 -7.60 -11.66 13.56
CA ALA A 222 -8.59 -12.74 13.62
C ALA A 222 -9.25 -13.04 12.27
N LYS A 223 -9.29 -12.06 11.36
CA LYS A 223 -9.73 -12.23 9.96
C LYS A 223 -8.62 -12.75 9.03
N GLY A 224 -7.38 -12.93 9.53
CA GLY A 224 -6.24 -13.41 8.76
C GLY A 224 -5.48 -12.32 8.00
N TYR A 225 -5.68 -11.05 8.35
CA TYR A 225 -5.02 -9.90 7.70
C TYR A 225 -4.02 -9.21 8.63
N ALA A 226 -3.21 -8.32 8.07
CA ALA A 226 -2.26 -7.49 8.79
C ALA A 226 -2.57 -6.01 8.57
N MET A 227 -2.15 -5.18 9.51
CA MET A 227 -2.16 -3.73 9.33
C MET A 227 -1.11 -3.32 8.29
N SER A 228 -1.37 -2.23 7.56
CA SER A 228 -0.44 -1.69 6.54
C SER A 228 0.70 -0.89 7.18
N PHE A 229 0.48 -0.37 8.37
CA PHE A 229 1.46 0.35 9.20
C PHE A 229 1.05 0.26 10.68
N ASP A 230 1.86 0.86 11.56
CA ASP A 230 1.60 0.89 13.00
C ASP A 230 0.33 1.69 13.29
N THR A 231 -0.69 1.03 13.82
CA THR A 231 -1.99 1.63 14.16
C THR A 231 -1.82 2.78 15.15
N MET A 232 -2.43 3.92 14.85
CA MET A 232 -2.45 5.08 15.74
C MET A 232 -3.82 5.25 16.37
N VAL A 233 -3.86 5.32 17.71
CA VAL A 233 -5.04 5.70 18.50
C VAL A 233 -4.59 6.78 19.47
N LEU A 234 -5.02 8.02 19.24
CA LEU A 234 -4.61 9.18 20.05
C LEU A 234 -5.83 9.89 20.61
N ALA A 235 -5.86 10.10 21.92
CA ALA A 235 -7.00 10.67 22.62
C ALA A 235 -6.69 12.04 23.24
N GLY A 236 -7.66 12.96 23.21
CA GLY A 236 -7.60 14.29 23.81
C GLY A 236 -6.44 15.12 23.28
N GLU A 237 -5.59 15.66 24.17
CA GLU A 237 -4.45 16.50 23.81
C GLU A 237 -3.41 15.80 22.93
N LYS A 238 -3.28 14.47 23.01
CA LYS A 238 -2.34 13.70 22.18
C LYS A 238 -2.76 13.64 20.71
N SER A 239 -4.05 13.79 20.40
CA SER A 239 -4.53 13.85 19.02
C SER A 239 -3.90 15.00 18.23
N ALA A 240 -3.41 16.04 18.91
CA ALA A 240 -2.70 17.15 18.27
C ALA A 240 -1.23 16.84 17.90
N SER A 241 -0.79 15.60 18.05
CA SER A 241 0.53 15.14 17.58
C SER A 241 0.37 14.34 16.28
N PRO A 242 0.73 14.87 15.09
CA PRO A 242 0.51 14.19 13.82
C PRO A 242 1.14 12.79 13.70
N HIS A 243 2.27 12.57 14.40
CA HIS A 243 3.00 11.31 14.50
C HIS A 243 3.07 10.82 15.96
N GLY A 244 2.00 11.04 16.73
CA GLY A 244 1.93 10.60 18.11
C GLY A 244 1.95 9.07 18.22
N THR A 245 2.54 8.57 19.31
CA THR A 245 2.54 7.12 19.59
C THR A 245 1.47 6.80 20.64
N PRO A 246 0.59 5.82 20.41
CA PRO A 246 -0.36 5.33 21.42
C PRO A 246 0.33 4.92 22.72
N GLY A 247 -0.35 5.09 23.84
CA GLY A 247 0.20 4.78 25.15
C GLY A 247 -0.86 4.44 26.19
N ASP A 248 -0.50 4.60 27.45
CA ASP A 248 -1.34 4.30 28.61
C ASP A 248 -2.25 5.47 29.04
N ARG A 249 -2.35 6.54 28.21
CA ARG A 249 -3.30 7.61 28.42
C ARG A 249 -4.72 7.05 28.43
N LYS A 250 -5.45 7.34 29.48
CA LYS A 250 -6.83 6.92 29.64
C LYS A 250 -7.79 7.84 28.90
N ILE A 251 -8.69 7.24 28.15
CA ILE A 251 -9.79 7.92 27.45
C ILE A 251 -10.81 8.41 28.50
N LYS A 252 -11.27 9.62 28.35
CA LYS A 252 -12.27 10.28 29.23
C LYS A 252 -13.29 11.06 28.40
N ARG A 253 -14.47 11.29 28.96
CA ARG A 253 -15.50 12.08 28.28
C ARG A 253 -15.00 13.49 27.96
N GLY A 254 -15.34 13.96 26.76
CA GLY A 254 -14.87 15.22 26.19
C GLY A 254 -13.60 15.08 25.32
N ASP A 255 -12.99 13.89 25.24
CA ASP A 255 -11.88 13.64 24.34
C ASP A 255 -12.36 13.54 22.90
N MET A 256 -11.60 14.12 21.99
CA MET A 256 -11.55 13.72 20.59
C MET A 256 -10.54 12.56 20.47
N ILE A 257 -10.89 11.54 19.70
CA ILE A 257 -10.07 10.34 19.53
C ILE A 257 -9.80 10.18 18.04
N LEU A 258 -8.52 10.24 17.68
CA LEU A 258 -8.05 10.08 16.32
C LEU A 258 -7.58 8.64 16.13
N PHE A 259 -8.14 7.97 15.13
CA PHE A 259 -7.70 6.70 14.58
C PHE A 259 -7.00 6.96 13.27
N ASP A 260 -5.80 6.41 13.09
CA ASP A 260 -5.09 6.37 11.84
C ASP A 260 -4.55 4.95 11.65
N LEU A 261 -5.04 4.27 10.62
CA LEU A 261 -4.82 2.86 10.42
C LEU A 261 -5.08 2.44 8.96
N GLY A 262 -4.50 1.34 8.59
CA GLY A 262 -4.75 0.73 7.30
C GLY A 262 -4.57 -0.78 7.35
N VAL A 263 -5.07 -1.48 6.34
CA VAL A 263 -5.03 -2.94 6.25
C VAL A 263 -4.41 -3.37 4.91
N ILE A 264 -3.63 -4.45 4.92
CA ILE A 264 -3.09 -5.07 3.71
C ILE A 264 -4.03 -6.17 3.23
N TYR A 265 -4.41 -6.10 1.96
CA TYR A 265 -5.11 -7.17 1.28
C TYR A 265 -4.37 -7.59 0.00
N GLU A 266 -3.91 -8.83 -0.06
CA GLU A 266 -3.15 -9.39 -1.19
C GLU A 266 -1.98 -8.48 -1.67
N GLY A 267 -1.24 -7.91 -0.71
CA GLY A 267 -0.08 -7.05 -0.95
C GLY A 267 -0.41 -5.60 -1.31
N TYR A 268 -1.67 -5.17 -1.21
CA TYR A 268 -2.09 -3.78 -1.42
C TYR A 268 -2.60 -3.16 -0.13
N CYS A 269 -2.15 -1.94 0.15
CA CYS A 269 -2.46 -1.19 1.35
C CYS A 269 -3.75 -0.38 1.19
N SER A 270 -4.43 -0.14 2.31
CA SER A 270 -5.34 0.99 2.52
C SER A 270 -4.79 1.91 3.60
N ASP A 271 -5.35 3.10 3.67
CA ASP A 271 -5.05 4.12 4.65
C ASP A 271 -6.31 4.90 5.01
N ILE A 272 -6.59 5.10 6.28
CA ILE A 272 -7.75 5.85 6.73
C ILE A 272 -7.50 6.52 8.06
N THR A 273 -7.77 7.82 8.12
CA THR A 273 -7.87 8.52 9.40
C THR A 273 -9.31 8.95 9.66
N ARG A 274 -9.79 8.69 10.87
CA ARG A 274 -11.03 9.23 11.40
C ARG A 274 -10.82 9.77 12.79
N THR A 275 -11.51 10.87 13.10
CA THR A 275 -11.56 11.43 14.44
C THR A 275 -12.99 11.37 14.94
N VAL A 276 -13.21 10.85 16.14
CA VAL A 276 -14.52 10.72 16.78
C VAL A 276 -14.53 11.40 18.14
N ALA A 277 -15.70 11.66 18.70
CA ALA A 277 -15.86 12.25 20.03
C ALA A 277 -16.30 11.20 21.04
N PHE A 278 -15.79 11.25 22.25
CA PHE A 278 -16.32 10.49 23.41
C PHE A 278 -17.08 11.43 24.35
N GLY A 279 -18.40 11.36 24.30
CA GLY A 279 -19.28 12.31 24.94
C GLY A 279 -19.31 13.69 24.28
N GLU A 280 -19.85 14.68 24.97
CA GLU A 280 -19.96 16.04 24.41
C GLU A 280 -18.58 16.69 24.22
N VAL A 281 -18.40 17.35 23.08
CA VAL A 281 -17.24 18.17 22.75
C VAL A 281 -17.63 19.65 22.70
N ASN A 282 -16.68 20.51 23.01
CA ASN A 282 -16.90 21.95 23.00
C ASN A 282 -16.97 22.54 21.58
N GLU A 283 -17.38 23.82 21.51
CA GLU A 283 -17.54 24.52 20.22
C GLU A 283 -16.24 24.62 19.43
N ALA A 284 -15.11 24.88 20.09
CA ALA A 284 -13.81 24.98 19.42
C ALA A 284 -13.36 23.63 18.80
N GLN A 285 -13.59 22.51 19.49
CA GLN A 285 -13.32 21.17 18.93
C GLN A 285 -14.21 20.89 17.72
N ARG A 286 -15.49 21.25 17.79
CA ARG A 286 -16.46 21.09 16.70
C ARG A 286 -16.12 21.97 15.48
N GLU A 287 -15.66 23.19 15.71
CA GLU A 287 -15.21 24.09 14.65
C GLU A 287 -14.01 23.51 13.91
N ILE A 288 -12.98 23.05 14.63
CA ILE A 288 -11.81 22.37 14.04
C ILE A 288 -12.25 21.16 13.23
N TYR A 289 -13.10 20.29 13.79
CA TYR A 289 -13.61 19.11 13.09
C TYR A 289 -14.30 19.45 11.77
N ASN A 290 -15.24 20.40 11.82
CA ASN A 290 -16.00 20.79 10.63
C ASN A 290 -15.12 21.45 9.57
N THR A 291 -14.08 22.18 9.98
CA THR A 291 -13.10 22.80 9.06
C THR A 291 -12.29 21.72 8.34
N VAL A 292 -11.78 20.73 9.07
CA VAL A 292 -11.03 19.60 8.48
C VAL A 292 -11.91 18.79 7.55
N ARG A 293 -13.14 18.46 7.96
CA ARG A 293 -14.10 17.75 7.11
C ARG A 293 -14.36 18.50 5.82
N LYS A 294 -14.64 19.80 5.90
CA LYS A 294 -14.86 20.63 4.72
C LYS A 294 -13.65 20.65 3.80
N ALA A 295 -12.44 20.76 4.35
CA ALA A 295 -11.21 20.75 3.57
C ALA A 295 -11.01 19.41 2.82
N ASN A 296 -11.31 18.27 3.48
CA ASN A 296 -11.28 16.94 2.84
C ASN A 296 -12.33 16.85 1.72
N GLU A 297 -13.60 17.19 2.02
CA GLU A 297 -14.71 17.12 1.05
C GLU A 297 -14.49 18.01 -0.18
N ASP A 298 -14.04 19.26 0.03
CA ASP A 298 -13.79 20.21 -1.06
C ASP A 298 -12.62 19.78 -1.94
N ALA A 299 -11.54 19.21 -1.35
CA ALA A 299 -10.42 18.67 -2.11
C ALA A 299 -10.83 17.44 -2.94
N ILE A 300 -11.59 16.51 -2.36
CA ILE A 300 -12.13 15.33 -3.06
C ILE A 300 -13.04 15.75 -4.22
N ALA A 301 -13.87 16.78 -4.03
CA ALA A 301 -14.86 17.20 -5.02
C ALA A 301 -14.27 17.67 -6.37
N ILE A 302 -13.01 18.10 -6.38
CA ILE A 302 -12.34 18.54 -7.62
C ILE A 302 -11.46 17.45 -8.26
N VAL A 303 -11.32 16.28 -7.63
CA VAL A 303 -10.49 15.17 -8.17
C VAL A 303 -11.10 14.68 -9.48
N LYS A 304 -10.34 14.80 -10.55
CA LYS A 304 -10.65 14.24 -11.89
C LYS A 304 -9.41 14.30 -12.78
N PRO A 305 -9.37 13.59 -13.90
CA PRO A 305 -8.30 13.74 -14.88
C PRO A 305 -8.11 15.19 -15.32
N GLY A 306 -6.87 15.63 -15.45
CA GLY A 306 -6.52 16.99 -15.89
C GLY A 306 -6.32 18.01 -14.76
N VAL A 307 -6.71 17.71 -13.51
CA VAL A 307 -6.43 18.56 -12.34
C VAL A 307 -4.99 18.30 -11.87
N ARG A 308 -4.30 19.33 -11.38
CA ARG A 308 -2.94 19.15 -10.84
C ARG A 308 -2.97 18.77 -9.36
N ALA A 309 -2.02 17.96 -8.94
CA ALA A 309 -1.87 17.58 -7.53
C ALA A 309 -1.79 18.80 -6.59
N MET A 310 -1.06 19.85 -6.99
CA MET A 310 -0.97 21.09 -6.21
C MET A 310 -2.31 21.81 -6.03
N ASP A 311 -3.24 21.67 -6.96
CA ASP A 311 -4.54 22.34 -6.89
C ASP A 311 -5.43 21.70 -5.80
N LEU A 312 -5.26 20.39 -5.52
CA LEU A 312 -5.92 19.69 -4.40
C LEU A 312 -5.42 20.22 -3.05
N ASP A 313 -4.08 20.28 -2.86
CA ASP A 313 -3.47 20.81 -1.63
C ASP A 313 -3.89 22.26 -1.39
N LYS A 314 -3.92 23.06 -2.45
CA LYS A 314 -4.32 24.47 -2.37
C LYS A 314 -5.73 24.62 -1.83
N ILE A 315 -6.72 23.88 -2.34
CA ILE A 315 -8.12 23.99 -1.90
C ILE A 315 -8.24 23.62 -0.42
N ALA A 316 -7.68 22.49 0.01
CA ALA A 316 -7.75 22.09 1.41
C ALA A 316 -7.08 23.14 2.33
N ARG A 317 -5.93 23.62 1.91
CA ARG A 317 -5.14 24.61 2.67
C ARG A 317 -5.82 25.97 2.71
N ASP A 318 -6.49 26.39 1.64
CA ASP A 318 -7.27 27.64 1.61
C ASP A 318 -8.43 27.56 2.63
N VAL A 319 -9.22 26.47 2.65
CA VAL A 319 -10.32 26.26 3.62
C VAL A 319 -9.82 26.37 5.06
N ILE A 320 -8.71 25.70 5.37
CA ILE A 320 -8.13 25.70 6.72
C ILE A 320 -7.60 27.09 7.09
N THR A 321 -6.97 27.79 6.14
CA THR A 321 -6.40 29.12 6.36
C THR A 321 -7.49 30.19 6.53
N GLU A 322 -8.55 30.17 5.73
CA GLU A 322 -9.70 31.08 5.83
C GLU A 322 -10.44 30.94 7.17
N ALA A 323 -10.45 29.74 7.74
CA ALA A 323 -10.97 29.48 9.08
C ALA A 323 -10.01 29.90 10.22
N GLY A 324 -8.81 30.43 9.89
CA GLY A 324 -7.83 30.90 10.88
C GLY A 324 -6.91 29.81 11.44
N PHE A 325 -6.87 28.61 10.84
CA PHE A 325 -6.08 27.48 11.32
C PHE A 325 -4.88 27.14 10.42
N GLY A 326 -4.49 27.99 9.47
CA GLY A 326 -3.45 27.68 8.48
C GLY A 326 -2.11 27.25 9.05
N GLU A 327 -1.68 27.82 10.20
CA GLU A 327 -0.43 27.44 10.88
C GLU A 327 -0.46 26.05 11.53
N TYR A 328 -1.65 25.49 11.74
CA TYR A 328 -1.86 24.17 12.37
C TYR A 328 -2.01 23.02 11.36
N PHE A 329 -1.79 23.26 10.05
CA PHE A 329 -1.74 22.23 9.00
C PHE A 329 -0.33 22.18 8.38
N PRO A 330 0.62 21.45 9.03
CA PRO A 330 2.04 21.55 8.67
C PRO A 330 2.51 20.57 7.61
N HIS A 331 1.69 19.60 7.18
CA HIS A 331 2.11 18.54 6.25
C HIS A 331 1.47 18.71 4.85
N ARG A 332 1.87 17.87 3.90
CA ARG A 332 1.25 17.77 2.58
C ARG A 332 -0.19 17.24 2.69
N LEU A 333 -1.01 17.48 1.67
CA LEU A 333 -2.39 17.01 1.68
C LEU A 333 -2.51 15.47 1.59
N GLY A 334 -1.55 14.78 0.98
CA GLY A 334 -1.62 13.33 0.83
C GLY A 334 -0.47 12.75 0.02
N HIS A 335 -0.55 11.45 -0.22
CA HIS A 335 0.47 10.67 -0.92
C HIS A 335 -0.16 9.56 -1.77
N GLY A 336 0.57 9.08 -2.77
CA GLY A 336 0.20 7.90 -3.51
C GLY A 336 0.14 6.67 -2.57
N LEU A 337 -0.74 5.75 -2.91
CA LEU A 337 -1.02 4.54 -2.17
C LEU A 337 -1.10 3.35 -3.12
N GLY A 338 -0.68 2.18 -2.68
CA GLY A 338 -0.74 0.96 -3.47
C GLY A 338 -0.12 -0.22 -2.76
N ILE A 339 1.00 -0.74 -3.25
CA ILE A 339 1.77 -1.79 -2.59
C ILE A 339 2.46 -1.22 -1.35
N SER A 340 3.02 -0.02 -1.47
CA SER A 340 3.53 0.72 -0.31
C SER A 340 2.44 1.66 0.20
N VAL A 341 2.41 1.89 1.51
CA VAL A 341 1.53 2.91 2.11
C VAL A 341 1.86 4.28 1.53
N HIS A 342 3.15 4.65 1.52
CA HIS A 342 3.63 5.88 0.89
C HIS A 342 4.32 5.56 -0.43
N GLU A 343 3.69 5.94 -1.55
CA GLU A 343 4.32 5.87 -2.86
C GLU A 343 4.08 7.16 -3.67
N PHE A 344 4.55 7.21 -4.89
CA PHE A 344 4.28 8.32 -5.80
C PHE A 344 2.79 8.33 -6.23
N PRO A 345 2.13 9.52 -6.32
CA PRO A 345 2.69 10.86 -6.21
C PRO A 345 2.59 11.47 -4.79
N SER A 346 3.33 12.56 -4.55
CA SER A 346 3.10 13.42 -3.39
C SER A 346 2.05 14.48 -3.72
N ILE A 347 0.98 14.57 -2.95
CA ILE A 347 -0.06 15.60 -3.11
C ILE A 347 0.29 16.79 -2.22
N ASN A 348 0.95 17.80 -2.80
CA ASN A 348 1.44 18.97 -2.07
C ASN A 348 1.40 20.23 -2.95
N GLY A 349 1.52 21.40 -2.34
CA GLY A 349 1.37 22.70 -2.98
C GLY A 349 2.42 23.07 -4.05
N THR A 350 3.39 22.21 -4.34
CA THR A 350 4.42 22.43 -5.37
C THR A 350 4.42 21.39 -6.48
N ASN A 351 3.58 20.34 -6.38
CA ASN A 351 3.55 19.25 -7.34
C ASN A 351 2.62 19.57 -8.51
N GLU A 352 3.19 19.86 -9.67
CA GLU A 352 2.46 20.18 -10.92
C GLU A 352 1.96 18.94 -11.67
N LEU A 353 2.13 17.72 -11.11
CA LEU A 353 1.65 16.48 -11.73
C LEU A 353 0.16 16.60 -12.06
N VAL A 354 -0.17 16.30 -13.30
CA VAL A 354 -1.55 16.24 -13.78
C VAL A 354 -2.13 14.87 -13.44
N LEU A 355 -3.30 14.85 -12.81
CA LEU A 355 -3.97 13.61 -12.46
C LEU A 355 -4.48 12.88 -13.69
N GLU A 356 -4.34 11.56 -13.69
CA GLU A 356 -4.80 10.65 -14.74
C GLU A 356 -5.69 9.55 -14.13
N GLU A 357 -6.59 8.99 -14.96
CA GLU A 357 -7.44 7.85 -14.57
C GLU A 357 -6.58 6.68 -14.05
N GLY A 358 -7.00 6.07 -12.94
CA GLY A 358 -6.31 4.97 -12.30
C GLY A 358 -5.25 5.38 -11.26
N MET A 359 -4.96 6.67 -11.09
CA MET A 359 -4.14 7.14 -9.97
C MET A 359 -4.88 6.97 -8.64
N VAL A 360 -4.18 6.45 -7.63
CA VAL A 360 -4.70 6.30 -6.26
C VAL A 360 -3.80 7.05 -5.29
N PHE A 361 -4.42 7.82 -4.39
CA PHE A 361 -3.72 8.59 -3.37
C PHE A 361 -4.64 8.93 -2.20
N THR A 362 -4.06 9.39 -1.08
CA THR A 362 -4.79 9.84 0.10
C THR A 362 -5.16 11.33 -0.01
N ILE A 363 -6.24 11.73 0.66
CA ILE A 363 -6.60 13.13 0.93
C ILE A 363 -6.85 13.23 2.42
N GLU A 364 -5.89 13.82 3.15
CA GLU A 364 -5.75 13.74 4.60
C GLU A 364 -5.50 15.10 5.27
N PRO A 365 -6.31 16.16 5.04
CA PRO A 365 -6.11 17.40 5.76
C PRO A 365 -6.25 17.21 7.25
N GLY A 366 -5.45 17.96 8.03
CA GLY A 366 -5.50 17.92 9.49
C GLY A 366 -5.23 19.28 10.13
N ILE A 367 -5.78 19.49 11.32
CA ILE A 367 -5.52 20.65 12.19
C ILE A 367 -5.06 20.12 13.55
N TYR A 368 -3.87 20.52 13.99
CA TYR A 368 -3.23 20.05 15.22
C TYR A 368 -2.97 21.20 16.16
N LYS A 369 -4.00 21.58 16.93
CA LYS A 369 -3.96 22.68 17.87
C LYS A 369 -3.86 22.14 19.30
N SER A 370 -2.65 22.10 19.86
CA SER A 370 -2.30 21.39 21.09
C SER A 370 -3.07 21.83 22.34
N ASP A 371 -3.55 23.06 22.37
CA ASP A 371 -4.36 23.61 23.44
C ASP A 371 -5.88 23.35 23.28
N VAL A 372 -6.29 22.72 22.16
CA VAL A 372 -7.69 22.38 21.88
C VAL A 372 -7.84 20.92 21.54
N THR A 373 -7.35 20.48 20.39
CA THR A 373 -7.42 19.11 19.86
C THR A 373 -6.64 18.97 18.56
N GLY A 374 -6.36 17.72 18.15
CA GLY A 374 -5.99 17.38 16.78
C GLY A 374 -7.14 16.67 16.07
N VAL A 375 -7.34 16.99 14.82
CA VAL A 375 -8.30 16.34 13.93
C VAL A 375 -7.61 16.06 12.60
N ARG A 376 -7.72 14.83 12.11
CA ARG A 376 -7.44 14.45 10.72
C ARG A 376 -8.61 13.63 10.20
N ILE A 377 -8.98 13.87 8.95
CA ILE A 377 -9.98 13.09 8.21
C ILE A 377 -9.34 12.75 6.87
N GLU A 378 -9.19 11.47 6.62
CA GLU A 378 -8.47 10.94 5.48
C GLU A 378 -9.28 9.92 4.71
N ASP A 379 -9.20 9.98 3.41
CA ASP A 379 -9.76 8.98 2.53
C ASP A 379 -8.76 8.55 1.45
N ASP A 380 -8.76 7.26 1.15
CA ASP A 380 -8.20 6.72 -0.09
C ASP A 380 -9.12 7.07 -1.26
N VAL A 381 -8.56 7.65 -2.31
CA VAL A 381 -9.32 8.00 -3.51
C VAL A 381 -8.65 7.46 -4.78
N VAL A 382 -9.46 7.06 -5.77
CA VAL A 382 -9.00 6.73 -7.11
C VAL A 382 -9.60 7.70 -8.14
N VAL A 383 -8.75 8.20 -9.02
CA VAL A 383 -9.18 9.02 -10.15
C VAL A 383 -9.89 8.13 -11.16
N THR A 384 -11.15 8.43 -11.44
CA THR A 384 -11.96 7.72 -12.46
C THR A 384 -11.96 8.52 -13.78
N LYS A 385 -12.51 7.93 -14.82
CA LYS A 385 -12.61 8.57 -16.14
C LYS A 385 -13.17 10.01 -16.09
N ASP A 386 -14.19 10.25 -15.26
CA ASP A 386 -14.94 11.53 -15.25
C ASP A 386 -14.93 12.21 -13.86
N GLY A 387 -14.22 11.66 -12.87
CA GLY A 387 -14.24 12.18 -11.49
C GLY A 387 -13.40 11.34 -10.53
N VAL A 388 -14.00 10.96 -9.41
CA VAL A 388 -13.34 10.28 -8.30
C VAL A 388 -14.23 9.18 -7.71
N GLU A 389 -13.61 8.09 -7.29
CA GLU A 389 -14.20 7.10 -6.38
C GLU A 389 -13.47 7.19 -5.05
N VAL A 390 -14.18 7.39 -3.95
CA VAL A 390 -13.62 7.29 -2.60
C VAL A 390 -13.68 5.82 -2.19
N LEU A 391 -12.55 5.21 -1.83
CA LEU A 391 -12.46 3.77 -1.51
C LEU A 391 -12.89 3.50 -0.08
N THR A 392 -12.47 4.32 0.88
CA THR A 392 -12.86 4.28 2.29
C THR A 392 -14.27 4.85 2.47
N LYS A 393 -15.13 4.16 3.22
CA LYS A 393 -16.57 4.49 3.32
C LYS A 393 -17.04 4.82 4.73
N PHE A 394 -16.16 4.70 5.74
CA PHE A 394 -16.55 5.08 7.09
C PHE A 394 -16.98 6.54 7.14
N THR A 395 -18.03 6.85 7.93
CA THR A 395 -18.63 8.19 7.96
C THR A 395 -17.61 9.27 8.28
N LYS A 396 -17.78 10.44 7.65
CA LYS A 396 -17.07 11.70 7.95
C LYS A 396 -17.87 12.65 8.83
N GLU A 397 -19.11 12.30 9.18
CA GLU A 397 -19.85 13.04 10.18
C GLU A 397 -19.24 12.81 11.56
N LEU A 398 -19.25 13.84 12.41
CA LEU A 398 -18.71 13.70 13.77
C LEU A 398 -19.54 12.67 14.56
N LEU A 399 -18.97 11.49 14.70
CA LEU A 399 -19.57 10.44 15.52
C LEU A 399 -19.31 10.76 17.00
N VAL A 400 -20.39 10.87 17.77
CA VAL A 400 -20.32 11.04 19.23
C VAL A 400 -20.67 9.70 19.88
N ILE A 401 -19.71 9.14 20.60
CA ILE A 401 -19.85 7.87 21.32
C ILE A 401 -20.24 8.20 22.75
N GLU A 402 -21.37 7.67 23.21
CA GLU A 402 -21.91 8.01 24.54
C GLU A 402 -21.31 7.17 25.67
N GLY A 403 -20.78 5.98 25.40
CA GLY A 403 -20.14 5.06 26.37
C GLY A 403 -21.13 4.16 27.08
#